data_eba0add23d447a106cecfe8950a4bcd8
#
_entry.id   eba0add23d447a106cecfe8950a4bcd8
#
_cell.length_a   1.000
_cell.length_b   1.000
_cell.length_c   1.000
_cell.angle_alpha   90.00
_cell.angle_beta   90.00
_cell.angle_gamma   90.00
#
_symmetry.space_group_name_H-M   'P 1'
#
loop_
_entity.id
_entity.type
_entity.pdbx_description
1 polymer ?
#
loop_
_entity_poly.entity_id
_entity_poly.type
_entity_poly.pdbx_seq_one_letter_code
_entity_poly.pdbx_strand_id
1 'polypeptide(L)'
;MIKLYNFDELKPEEILNRDIRAEKNVEDVVDAIIADVRARGDDALKDYALKFDGAEIENLQVTQAEIDEAFAGMDPYFLETLRQAAENIEQFHRQQVHKNFVMNDRPGIVLGQKYTPIEKAGVYVPGGTAAYPSTVLMDVIPAKVAGVSEIVMTTPAGKDGKVNPVILAAAATAGVTKIFKTGGAQAVAALAYGTQSIPAVDKIVGPGN
;
A
#
# COMPACT_ATOMS: atom_id res chain seq x y z
N MET A 1 25.56 -7.95 15.89
CA MET A 1 26.80 -8.46 15.29
C MET A 1 26.41 -9.62 14.39
N ILE A 2 26.80 -9.62 13.11
CA ILE A 2 26.51 -10.70 12.17
C ILE A 2 27.34 -11.92 12.60
N LYS A 3 26.69 -13.07 12.77
CA LYS A 3 27.39 -14.34 13.03
C LYS A 3 27.92 -14.89 11.72
N LEU A 4 29.20 -15.23 11.69
CA LEU A 4 29.82 -15.89 10.55
C LEU A 4 30.01 -17.37 10.92
N TYR A 5 29.62 -18.25 10.01
CA TYR A 5 29.77 -19.69 10.14
C TYR A 5 30.50 -20.25 8.93
N ASN A 6 31.33 -21.25 9.12
CA ASN A 6 31.87 -22.02 8.00
C ASN A 6 30.85 -23.05 7.55
N PHE A 7 30.90 -23.42 6.28
CA PHE A 7 29.94 -24.38 5.69
C PHE A 7 29.89 -25.72 6.44
N ASP A 8 31.00 -26.14 7.00
CA ASP A 8 31.13 -27.43 7.73
C ASP A 8 30.61 -27.35 9.18
N GLU A 9 30.29 -26.16 9.71
CA GLU A 9 29.85 -25.95 11.08
C GLU A 9 28.33 -26.06 11.27
N LEU A 10 27.56 -25.93 10.21
CA LEU A 10 26.10 -25.95 10.22
C LEU A 10 25.55 -26.85 9.11
N LYS A 11 24.53 -27.63 9.44
CA LYS A 11 23.78 -28.37 8.43
C LYS A 11 22.88 -27.42 7.64
N PRO A 12 22.61 -27.69 6.35
CA PRO A 12 21.72 -26.88 5.52
C PRO A 12 20.35 -26.65 6.16
N GLU A 13 19.81 -27.66 6.87
CA GLU A 13 18.54 -27.60 7.57
C GLU A 13 18.54 -26.57 8.71
N GLU A 14 19.67 -26.36 9.39
CA GLU A 14 19.82 -25.37 10.46
C GLU A 14 19.93 -23.94 9.91
N ILE A 15 20.53 -23.78 8.73
CA ILE A 15 20.61 -22.49 8.04
C ILE A 15 19.27 -22.08 7.45
N LEU A 16 18.52 -23.06 6.94
CA LEU A 16 17.23 -22.87 6.28
C LEU A 16 16.03 -22.93 7.24
N ASN A 17 16.28 -23.30 8.50
CA ASN A 17 15.21 -23.42 9.49
C ASN A 17 14.67 -22.04 9.86
N ARG A 18 13.49 -21.71 9.33
CA ARG A 18 12.70 -20.58 9.81
C ARG A 18 12.01 -21.00 11.09
N ASP A 19 12.11 -20.19 12.13
CA ASP A 19 11.48 -20.48 13.42
C ASP A 19 9.95 -20.38 13.31
N ILE A 20 9.33 -21.51 12.98
CA ILE A 20 7.87 -21.66 12.84
C ILE A 20 7.12 -21.28 14.15
N ARG A 21 7.81 -21.30 15.31
CA ARG A 21 7.19 -20.90 16.59
C ARG A 21 7.03 -19.39 16.72
N ALA A 22 7.95 -18.62 16.15
CA ALA A 22 7.80 -17.17 16.08
C ALA A 22 6.65 -16.77 15.16
N GLU A 23 6.46 -17.48 14.04
CA GLU A 23 5.36 -17.25 13.12
C GLU A 23 3.98 -17.48 13.75
N LYS A 24 3.83 -18.53 14.59
CA LYS A 24 2.56 -18.85 15.22
C LYS A 24 2.06 -17.77 16.20
N ASN A 25 2.98 -17.13 16.94
CA ASN A 25 2.62 -16.00 17.82
C ASN A 25 2.17 -14.77 17.03
N VAL A 26 2.72 -14.55 15.83
CA VAL A 26 2.33 -13.44 14.95
C VAL A 26 0.95 -13.69 14.34
N GLU A 27 0.66 -14.93 13.92
CA GLU A 27 -0.65 -15.32 13.37
C GLU A 27 -1.78 -15.03 14.36
N ASP A 28 -1.66 -15.50 15.62
CA ASP A 28 -2.69 -15.29 16.64
C ASP A 28 -2.97 -13.79 16.88
N VAL A 29 -1.93 -12.95 16.87
CA VAL A 29 -2.06 -11.49 17.03
C VAL A 29 -2.74 -10.87 15.82
N VAL A 30 -2.35 -11.27 14.62
CA VAL A 30 -2.93 -10.75 13.37
C VAL A 30 -4.39 -11.18 13.24
N ASP A 31 -4.71 -12.42 13.56
CA ASP A 31 -6.09 -12.94 13.54
C ASP A 31 -7.00 -12.16 14.50
N ALA A 32 -6.50 -11.84 15.70
CA ALA A 32 -7.24 -11.00 16.64
C ALA A 32 -7.48 -9.58 16.10
N ILE A 33 -6.49 -8.98 15.45
CA ILE A 33 -6.63 -7.65 14.80
C ILE A 33 -7.66 -7.72 13.67
N ILE A 34 -7.58 -8.73 12.81
CA ILE A 34 -8.53 -8.92 11.71
C ILE A 34 -9.97 -9.08 12.24
N ALA A 35 -10.14 -9.92 13.25
CA ALA A 35 -11.46 -10.13 13.87
C ALA A 35 -12.02 -8.83 14.47
N ASP A 36 -11.19 -8.05 15.12
CA ASP A 36 -11.58 -6.77 15.73
C ASP A 36 -11.94 -5.71 14.69
N VAL A 37 -11.15 -5.55 13.63
CA VAL A 37 -11.47 -4.62 12.53
C VAL A 37 -12.77 -5.02 11.83
N ARG A 38 -13.01 -6.31 11.62
CA ARG A 38 -14.28 -6.79 11.05
C ARG A 38 -15.48 -6.53 11.94
N ALA A 39 -15.30 -6.56 13.26
CA ALA A 39 -16.39 -6.35 14.23
C ALA A 39 -16.69 -4.86 14.47
N ARG A 40 -15.64 -4.01 14.61
CA ARG A 40 -15.78 -2.62 15.05
C ARG A 40 -15.46 -1.58 13.95
N GLY A 41 -14.81 -1.98 12.86
CA GLY A 41 -14.50 -1.08 11.74
C GLY A 41 -13.60 0.08 12.14
N ASP A 42 -14.05 1.31 11.85
CA ASP A 42 -13.30 2.54 12.09
C ASP A 42 -12.87 2.74 13.55
N ASP A 43 -13.69 2.32 14.50
CA ASP A 43 -13.36 2.44 15.93
C ASP A 43 -12.14 1.58 16.29
N ALA A 44 -12.03 0.37 15.73
CA ALA A 44 -10.86 -0.47 15.90
C ALA A 44 -9.60 0.20 15.33
N LEU A 45 -9.71 0.82 14.13
CA LEU A 45 -8.59 1.51 13.50
C LEU A 45 -8.07 2.68 14.33
N LYS A 46 -8.97 3.46 14.94
CA LYS A 46 -8.63 4.57 15.83
C LYS A 46 -7.93 4.09 17.09
N ASP A 47 -8.45 3.03 17.73
CA ASP A 47 -7.82 2.43 18.89
C ASP A 47 -6.42 1.88 18.58
N TYR A 48 -6.23 1.23 17.44
CA TYR A 48 -4.92 0.75 17.03
C TYR A 48 -3.95 1.87 16.64
N ALA A 49 -4.42 2.96 16.03
CA ALA A 49 -3.60 4.14 15.78
C ALA A 49 -3.08 4.74 17.10
N LEU A 50 -3.96 4.88 18.11
CA LEU A 50 -3.54 5.33 19.43
C LEU A 50 -2.56 4.34 20.10
N LYS A 51 -2.84 3.05 20.02
CA LYS A 51 -2.06 2.00 20.69
C LYS A 51 -0.66 1.81 20.10
N PHE A 52 -0.55 1.80 18.77
CA PHE A 52 0.70 1.44 18.07
C PHE A 52 1.49 2.67 17.61
N ASP A 53 0.79 3.72 17.15
CA ASP A 53 1.42 4.91 16.58
C ASP A 53 1.42 6.08 17.58
N GLY A 54 0.65 5.97 18.69
CA GLY A 54 0.46 7.04 19.66
C GLY A 54 -0.28 8.25 19.06
N ALA A 55 -1.05 8.00 17.99
CA ALA A 55 -1.79 9.01 17.24
C ALA A 55 -3.28 8.96 17.61
N GLU A 56 -3.79 10.09 18.12
CA GLU A 56 -5.22 10.28 18.31
C GLU A 56 -5.85 10.75 16.99
N ILE A 57 -6.68 9.91 16.38
CA ILE A 57 -7.27 10.15 15.05
C ILE A 57 -8.76 10.40 15.19
N GLU A 58 -9.18 11.63 14.90
CA GLU A 58 -10.60 11.97 14.81
C GLU A 58 -11.19 11.51 13.48
N ASN A 59 -10.57 11.91 12.37
CA ASN A 59 -10.94 11.54 11.01
C ASN A 59 -9.87 10.65 10.38
N LEU A 60 -10.25 9.42 10.00
CA LEU A 60 -9.34 8.49 9.34
C LEU A 60 -8.94 8.96 7.95
N GLN A 61 -9.85 9.59 7.21
CA GLN A 61 -9.52 10.09 5.87
C GLN A 61 -8.74 11.39 5.95
N VAL A 62 -7.66 11.46 5.18
CA VAL A 62 -6.91 12.70 4.94
C VAL A 62 -7.76 13.65 4.13
N THR A 63 -7.86 14.89 4.58
CA THR A 63 -8.62 15.94 3.89
C THR A 63 -7.84 16.53 2.71
N GLN A 64 -8.55 17.12 1.77
CA GLN A 64 -7.90 17.84 0.66
C GLN A 64 -7.03 19.00 1.17
N ALA A 65 -7.45 19.67 2.23
CA ALA A 65 -6.68 20.76 2.85
C ALA A 65 -5.33 20.29 3.39
N GLU A 66 -5.27 19.08 4.01
CA GLU A 66 -4.00 18.48 4.47
C GLU A 66 -3.07 18.16 3.29
N ILE A 67 -3.62 17.69 2.19
CA ILE A 67 -2.86 17.40 0.96
C ILE A 67 -2.31 18.71 0.36
N ASP A 68 -3.15 19.74 0.27
CA ASP A 68 -2.77 21.03 -0.30
C ASP A 68 -1.72 21.75 0.56
N GLU A 69 -1.88 21.71 1.91
CA GLU A 69 -0.89 22.24 2.87
C GLU A 69 0.47 21.53 2.70
N ALA A 70 0.45 20.19 2.65
CA ALA A 70 1.66 19.40 2.46
C ALA A 70 2.36 19.75 1.15
N PHE A 71 1.61 19.83 0.05
CA PHE A 71 2.16 20.15 -1.28
C PHE A 71 2.73 21.56 -1.35
N ALA A 72 2.03 22.54 -0.80
CA ALA A 72 2.48 23.93 -0.78
C ALA A 72 3.73 24.15 0.09
N GLY A 73 3.93 23.32 1.10
CA GLY A 73 5.10 23.38 1.99
C GLY A 73 6.36 22.68 1.46
N MET A 74 6.27 21.99 0.29
CA MET A 74 7.42 21.26 -0.24
C MET A 74 8.36 22.17 -1.04
N ASP A 75 9.66 21.82 -1.01
CA ASP A 75 10.66 22.41 -1.88
C ASP A 75 10.26 22.19 -3.37
N PRO A 76 10.21 23.24 -4.19
CA PRO A 76 9.91 23.12 -5.62
C PRO A 76 10.83 22.15 -6.38
N TYR A 77 12.11 22.07 -6.02
CA TYR A 77 13.06 21.13 -6.61
C TYR A 77 12.68 19.68 -6.26
N PHE A 78 12.23 19.44 -5.03
CA PHE A 78 11.76 18.11 -4.63
C PHE A 78 10.49 17.70 -5.39
N LEU A 79 9.53 18.62 -5.54
CA LEU A 79 8.32 18.36 -6.33
C LEU A 79 8.63 18.05 -7.81
N GLU A 80 9.60 18.76 -8.39
CA GLU A 80 10.04 18.48 -9.77
C GLU A 80 10.71 17.10 -9.87
N THR A 81 11.53 16.75 -8.88
CA THR A 81 12.15 15.42 -8.81
C THR A 81 11.11 14.31 -8.70
N LEU A 82 10.05 14.51 -7.89
CA LEU A 82 8.94 13.56 -7.80
C LEU A 82 8.20 13.41 -9.15
N ARG A 83 7.94 14.51 -9.87
CA ARG A 83 7.31 14.44 -11.18
C ARG A 83 8.15 13.67 -12.18
N GLN A 84 9.45 13.96 -12.24
CA GLN A 84 10.36 13.26 -13.14
C GLN A 84 10.45 11.77 -12.80
N ALA A 85 10.49 11.41 -11.51
CA ALA A 85 10.46 10.03 -11.08
C ALA A 85 9.14 9.35 -11.50
N ALA A 86 8.00 10.04 -11.33
CA ALA A 86 6.69 9.54 -11.75
C ALA A 86 6.62 9.28 -13.26
N GLU A 87 7.13 10.19 -14.07
CA GLU A 87 7.20 10.04 -15.53
C GLU A 87 8.05 8.84 -15.95
N ASN A 88 9.22 8.66 -15.33
CA ASN A 88 10.10 7.53 -15.61
C ASN A 88 9.42 6.19 -15.27
N ILE A 89 8.74 6.11 -14.11
CA ILE A 89 7.99 4.92 -13.69
C ILE A 89 6.84 4.65 -14.67
N GLU A 90 6.08 5.67 -15.03
CA GLU A 90 4.97 5.54 -15.98
C GLU A 90 5.45 5.07 -17.35
N GLN A 91 6.52 5.65 -17.89
CA GLN A 91 7.09 5.28 -19.19
C GLN A 91 7.50 3.80 -19.19
N PHE A 92 8.14 3.33 -18.12
CA PHE A 92 8.54 1.93 -18.00
C PHE A 92 7.31 1.01 -17.95
N HIS A 93 6.35 1.28 -17.08
CA HIS A 93 5.20 0.41 -16.86
C HIS A 93 4.20 0.41 -18.03
N ARG A 94 4.16 1.46 -18.86
CA ARG A 94 3.39 1.46 -20.11
C ARG A 94 3.80 0.35 -21.08
N GLN A 95 5.05 -0.12 -21.02
CA GLN A 95 5.53 -1.25 -21.82
C GLN A 95 5.01 -2.62 -21.35
N GLN A 96 4.48 -2.69 -20.13
CA GLN A 96 3.97 -3.92 -19.51
C GLN A 96 2.47 -4.13 -19.76
N VAL A 97 1.79 -3.17 -20.38
CA VAL A 97 0.35 -3.26 -20.66
C VAL A 97 0.07 -4.32 -21.70
N HIS A 98 -0.70 -5.33 -21.33
CA HIS A 98 -1.12 -6.38 -22.23
C HIS A 98 -2.18 -5.90 -23.23
N LYS A 99 -2.09 -6.38 -24.47
CA LYS A 99 -3.06 -6.07 -25.52
C LYS A 99 -4.09 -7.18 -25.64
N ASN A 100 -5.36 -6.80 -25.80
CA ASN A 100 -6.41 -7.72 -26.17
C ASN A 100 -6.19 -8.22 -27.60
N PHE A 101 -6.55 -9.48 -27.88
CA PHE A 101 -6.56 -10.01 -29.24
C PHE A 101 -7.79 -10.90 -29.49
N VAL A 102 -8.17 -10.98 -30.74
CA VAL A 102 -9.22 -11.89 -31.23
C VAL A 102 -8.70 -12.57 -32.50
N MET A 103 -8.93 -13.88 -32.57
CA MET A 103 -8.61 -14.74 -33.73
C MET A 103 -9.91 -15.32 -34.27
N ASN A 104 -10.11 -15.27 -35.59
CA ASN A 104 -11.28 -15.80 -36.28
C ASN A 104 -10.89 -16.51 -37.57
N ASP A 105 -9.71 -17.13 -37.59
CA ASP A 105 -9.11 -17.76 -38.79
C ASP A 105 -9.86 -19.02 -39.27
N ARG A 106 -10.77 -19.54 -38.43
CA ARG A 106 -11.56 -20.74 -38.77
C ARG A 106 -13.04 -20.38 -38.76
N PRO A 107 -13.80 -20.78 -39.82
CA PRO A 107 -15.23 -20.54 -39.88
C PRO A 107 -15.97 -21.10 -38.65
N GLY A 108 -16.80 -20.29 -38.03
CA GLY A 108 -17.60 -20.65 -36.85
C GLY A 108 -16.82 -20.67 -35.51
N ILE A 109 -15.53 -20.34 -35.50
CA ILE A 109 -14.71 -20.32 -34.30
C ILE A 109 -14.16 -18.90 -34.09
N VAL A 110 -14.42 -18.32 -32.91
CA VAL A 110 -13.83 -17.05 -32.45
C VAL A 110 -13.13 -17.31 -31.13
N LEU A 111 -11.85 -17.04 -31.08
CA LEU A 111 -11.02 -17.14 -29.85
C LEU A 111 -10.40 -15.79 -29.55
N GLY A 112 -10.23 -15.47 -28.27
CA GLY A 112 -9.59 -14.23 -27.90
C GLY A 112 -9.15 -14.22 -26.46
N GLN A 113 -8.34 -13.22 -26.12
CA GLN A 113 -7.94 -12.92 -24.75
C GLN A 113 -8.24 -11.45 -24.45
N LYS A 114 -9.02 -11.25 -23.39
CA LYS A 114 -9.38 -9.91 -22.90
C LYS A 114 -8.69 -9.66 -21.57
N TYR A 115 -7.95 -8.56 -21.48
CA TYR A 115 -7.43 -8.03 -20.22
C TYR A 115 -8.34 -6.91 -19.74
N THR A 116 -8.83 -7.04 -18.53
CA THR A 116 -9.68 -6.03 -17.91
C THR A 116 -9.01 -5.61 -16.58
N PRO A 117 -8.83 -4.32 -16.32
CA PRO A 117 -8.32 -3.86 -15.03
C PRO A 117 -9.27 -4.28 -13.90
N ILE A 118 -8.73 -4.46 -12.72
CA ILE A 118 -9.52 -4.51 -11.49
C ILE A 118 -10.12 -3.11 -11.21
N GLU A 119 -11.22 -3.04 -10.47
CA GLU A 119 -11.87 -1.76 -10.21
C GLU A 119 -11.14 -0.96 -9.14
N LYS A 120 -10.73 -1.62 -8.04
CA LYS A 120 -10.16 -0.97 -6.86
C LYS A 120 -8.85 -1.60 -6.43
N ALA A 121 -7.83 -0.78 -6.22
CA ALA A 121 -6.56 -1.20 -5.63
C ALA A 121 -6.32 -0.50 -4.30
N GLY A 122 -5.94 -1.25 -3.28
CA GLY A 122 -5.44 -0.75 -2.01
C GLY A 122 -3.92 -0.66 -2.06
N VAL A 123 -3.38 0.51 -1.72
CA VAL A 123 -1.94 0.75 -1.63
C VAL A 123 -1.55 0.94 -0.18
N TYR A 124 -0.73 0.04 0.34
CA TYR A 124 -0.19 0.14 1.68
C TYR A 124 1.18 0.82 1.65
N VAL A 125 1.29 1.98 2.29
CA VAL A 125 2.54 2.73 2.43
C VAL A 125 2.98 2.69 3.88
N PRO A 126 4.15 2.08 4.19
CA PRO A 126 4.61 1.99 5.55
C PRO A 126 4.95 3.38 6.11
N GLY A 127 4.72 3.54 7.40
CA GLY A 127 5.22 4.66 8.19
C GLY A 127 6.47 4.28 8.97
N GLY A 128 6.86 5.13 9.89
CA GLY A 128 7.99 4.92 10.78
C GLY A 128 9.04 6.02 10.68
N THR A 129 10.30 5.69 10.96
CA THR A 129 11.40 6.66 11.05
C THR A 129 11.81 7.27 9.70
N ALA A 130 11.48 6.63 8.58
CA ALA A 130 11.79 7.12 7.25
C ALA A 130 10.50 7.26 6.40
N ALA A 131 10.43 8.32 5.60
CA ALA A 131 9.40 8.49 4.58
C ALA A 131 9.83 7.78 3.30
N TYR A 132 8.88 7.07 2.67
CA TYR A 132 9.11 6.33 1.42
C TYR A 132 8.23 6.86 0.28
N PRO A 133 8.48 8.08 -0.24
CA PRO A 133 7.70 8.63 -1.35
C PRO A 133 7.82 7.78 -2.61
N SER A 134 8.94 7.08 -2.80
CA SER A 134 9.14 6.14 -3.91
C SER A 134 8.14 4.98 -3.87
N THR A 135 7.79 4.47 -2.70
CA THR A 135 6.77 3.43 -2.56
C THR A 135 5.42 3.90 -3.10
N VAL A 136 5.02 5.14 -2.76
CA VAL A 136 3.79 5.71 -3.30
C VAL A 136 3.79 5.71 -4.83
N LEU A 137 4.87 6.20 -5.45
CA LEU A 137 4.97 6.26 -6.91
C LEU A 137 4.99 4.86 -7.54
N MET A 138 5.78 3.94 -6.95
CA MET A 138 5.97 2.59 -7.48
C MET A 138 4.74 1.69 -7.36
N ASP A 139 3.83 1.96 -6.44
CA ASP A 139 2.59 1.20 -6.30
C ASP A 139 1.43 1.86 -7.06
N VAL A 140 1.31 3.19 -6.97
CA VAL A 140 0.17 3.93 -7.55
C VAL A 140 0.26 4.03 -9.06
N ILE A 141 1.43 4.38 -9.60
CA ILE A 141 1.57 4.63 -11.04
C ILE A 141 1.33 3.36 -11.87
N PRO A 142 1.90 2.18 -11.52
CA PRO A 142 1.56 0.94 -12.20
C PRO A 142 0.07 0.58 -12.14
N ALA A 143 -0.59 0.82 -11.00
CA ALA A 143 -2.03 0.61 -10.88
C ALA A 143 -2.82 1.50 -11.84
N LYS A 144 -2.45 2.79 -11.97
CA LYS A 144 -3.05 3.71 -12.95
C LYS A 144 -2.78 3.28 -14.39
N VAL A 145 -1.55 2.88 -14.70
CA VAL A 145 -1.18 2.37 -16.05
C VAL A 145 -1.96 1.11 -16.39
N ALA A 146 -2.24 0.24 -15.41
CA ALA A 146 -3.08 -0.92 -15.58
C ALA A 146 -4.57 -0.59 -15.80
N GLY A 147 -4.98 0.66 -15.57
CA GLY A 147 -6.36 1.12 -15.78
C GLY A 147 -7.27 0.98 -14.53
N VAL A 148 -6.70 0.83 -13.35
CA VAL A 148 -7.46 0.80 -12.09
C VAL A 148 -8.16 2.14 -11.90
N SER A 149 -9.48 2.10 -11.66
CA SER A 149 -10.31 3.31 -11.59
C SER A 149 -10.30 3.98 -10.20
N GLU A 150 -10.10 3.19 -9.14
CA GLU A 150 -10.08 3.68 -7.76
C GLU A 150 -8.83 3.16 -7.02
N ILE A 151 -8.03 4.09 -6.50
CA ILE A 151 -6.84 3.76 -5.71
C ILE A 151 -7.01 4.33 -4.31
N VAL A 152 -7.02 3.43 -3.33
CA VAL A 152 -7.19 3.71 -1.90
C VAL A 152 -5.85 3.50 -1.22
N MET A 153 -5.27 4.55 -0.67
CA MET A 153 -3.98 4.47 0.02
C MET A 153 -4.17 4.48 1.53
N THR A 154 -3.43 3.63 2.23
CA THR A 154 -3.30 3.66 3.69
C THR A 154 -1.86 3.92 4.10
N THR A 155 -1.67 4.74 5.11
CA THR A 155 -0.36 5.05 5.72
C THR A 155 -0.59 5.53 7.16
N PRO A 156 0.22 5.15 8.15
CA PRO A 156 0.03 5.59 9.52
C PRO A 156 0.28 7.10 9.65
N ALA A 157 -0.41 7.70 10.59
CA ALA A 157 -0.15 9.07 11.01
C ALA A 157 0.98 9.13 12.06
N GLY A 158 1.62 10.28 12.18
CA GLY A 158 2.49 10.60 13.30
C GLY A 158 1.69 10.87 14.59
N LYS A 159 2.39 11.04 15.70
CA LYS A 159 1.77 11.34 17.01
C LYS A 159 0.91 12.60 17.04
N ASP A 160 1.13 13.50 16.10
CA ASP A 160 0.34 14.71 15.86
C ASP A 160 -0.96 14.47 15.08
N GLY A 161 -1.26 13.22 14.74
CA GLY A 161 -2.42 12.84 13.95
C GLY A 161 -2.31 13.19 12.46
N LYS A 162 -1.14 13.64 11.99
CA LYS A 162 -0.91 14.02 10.58
C LYS A 162 -0.09 12.96 9.84
N VAL A 163 -0.37 12.79 8.56
CA VAL A 163 0.46 11.99 7.67
C VAL A 163 1.70 12.81 7.29
N ASN A 164 2.83 12.12 7.13
CA ASN A 164 4.08 12.76 6.71
C ASN A 164 3.86 13.55 5.40
N PRO A 165 4.20 14.86 5.37
CA PRO A 165 3.91 15.71 4.21
C PRO A 165 4.62 15.26 2.92
N VAL A 166 5.78 14.61 3.03
CA VAL A 166 6.49 14.02 1.87
C VAL A 166 5.67 12.91 1.21
N ILE A 167 4.97 12.10 2.02
CA ILE A 167 4.08 11.03 1.53
C ILE A 167 2.85 11.64 0.87
N LEU A 168 2.24 12.68 1.47
CA LEU A 168 1.09 13.38 0.87
C LEU A 168 1.46 14.06 -0.45
N ALA A 169 2.64 14.69 -0.53
CA ALA A 169 3.13 15.31 -1.77
C ALA A 169 3.34 14.26 -2.88
N ALA A 170 3.90 13.09 -2.54
CA ALA A 170 4.05 11.99 -3.48
C ALA A 170 2.69 11.43 -3.93
N ALA A 171 1.74 11.28 -3.00
CA ALA A 171 0.39 10.84 -3.30
C ALA A 171 -0.36 11.80 -4.22
N ALA A 172 -0.25 13.11 -3.97
CA ALA A 172 -0.80 14.15 -4.83
C ALA A 172 -0.17 14.12 -6.23
N THR A 173 1.17 13.97 -6.30
CA THR A 173 1.90 13.84 -7.58
C THR A 173 1.44 12.60 -8.37
N ALA A 174 1.24 11.47 -7.70
CA ALA A 174 0.73 10.25 -8.31
C ALA A 174 -0.78 10.31 -8.62
N GLY A 175 -1.51 11.27 -8.06
CA GLY A 175 -2.95 11.47 -8.27
C GLY A 175 -3.84 10.59 -7.40
N VAL A 176 -3.39 10.25 -6.18
CA VAL A 176 -4.21 9.58 -5.17
C VAL A 176 -5.04 10.61 -4.41
N THR A 177 -6.34 10.36 -4.29
CA THR A 177 -7.28 11.26 -3.60
C THR A 177 -7.94 10.64 -2.37
N LYS A 178 -7.87 9.31 -2.24
CA LYS A 178 -8.41 8.58 -1.07
C LYS A 178 -7.26 8.04 -0.23
N ILE A 179 -6.90 8.77 0.81
CA ILE A 179 -5.79 8.45 1.72
C ILE A 179 -6.34 8.32 3.14
N PHE A 180 -5.93 7.25 3.84
CA PHE A 180 -6.42 6.96 5.18
C PHE A 180 -5.26 6.81 6.17
N LYS A 181 -5.44 7.37 7.36
CA LYS A 181 -4.48 7.46 8.46
C LYS A 181 -4.47 6.17 9.29
N THR A 182 -4.02 5.08 8.70
CA THR A 182 -3.89 3.79 9.38
C THR A 182 -2.75 2.98 8.78
N GLY A 183 -2.00 2.27 9.62
CA GLY A 183 -0.89 1.39 9.26
C GLY A 183 -1.09 -0.02 9.81
N GLY A 184 -0.07 -0.88 9.72
CA GLY A 184 -0.08 -2.22 10.30
C GLY A 184 -1.11 -3.19 9.72
N ALA A 185 -1.29 -4.32 10.39
CA ALA A 185 -2.23 -5.37 9.98
C ALA A 185 -3.68 -4.89 9.92
N GLN A 186 -4.06 -3.94 10.79
CA GLN A 186 -5.40 -3.36 10.78
C GLN A 186 -5.70 -2.57 9.51
N ALA A 187 -4.71 -1.90 8.90
CA ALA A 187 -4.89 -1.23 7.62
C ALA A 187 -5.14 -2.22 6.48
N VAL A 188 -4.39 -3.32 6.47
CA VAL A 188 -4.58 -4.40 5.49
C VAL A 188 -5.95 -5.05 5.67
N ALA A 189 -6.38 -5.31 6.92
CA ALA A 189 -7.71 -5.82 7.22
C ALA A 189 -8.82 -4.85 6.74
N ALA A 190 -8.65 -3.55 6.97
CA ALA A 190 -9.60 -2.53 6.51
C ALA A 190 -9.71 -2.48 4.98
N LEU A 191 -8.60 -2.55 4.25
CA LEU A 191 -8.60 -2.62 2.79
C LEU A 191 -9.24 -3.92 2.26
N ALA A 192 -9.04 -5.04 2.96
CA ALA A 192 -9.57 -6.34 2.55
C ALA A 192 -11.08 -6.48 2.79
N TYR A 193 -11.58 -6.02 3.93
CA TYR A 193 -12.96 -6.24 4.36
C TYR A 193 -13.85 -5.00 4.26
N GLY A 194 -13.24 -3.82 4.15
CA GLY A 194 -13.95 -2.54 4.25
C GLY A 194 -14.28 -2.16 5.70
N THR A 195 -14.48 -0.86 5.92
CA THR A 195 -15.00 -0.28 7.16
C THR A 195 -16.03 0.80 6.81
N GLN A 196 -16.45 1.59 7.78
CA GLN A 196 -17.39 2.70 7.52
C GLN A 196 -16.77 3.76 6.60
N SER A 197 -15.46 4.03 6.75
CA SER A 197 -14.75 5.04 5.96
C SER A 197 -13.93 4.45 4.81
N ILE A 198 -13.34 3.27 4.99
CA ILE A 198 -12.42 2.65 4.03
C ILE A 198 -13.16 1.62 3.19
N PRO A 199 -13.24 1.81 1.87
CA PRO A 199 -13.87 0.82 1.00
C PRO A 199 -13.02 -0.45 0.89
N ALA A 200 -13.67 -1.61 0.80
CA ALA A 200 -12.99 -2.85 0.41
C ALA A 200 -12.45 -2.74 -1.03
N VAL A 201 -11.30 -3.35 -1.27
CA VAL A 201 -10.61 -3.32 -2.56
C VAL A 201 -10.40 -4.72 -3.13
N ASP A 202 -10.16 -4.80 -4.43
CA ASP A 202 -10.00 -6.09 -5.14
C ASP A 202 -8.58 -6.65 -4.97
N LYS A 203 -7.59 -5.78 -4.77
CA LYS A 203 -6.19 -6.15 -4.59
C LYS A 203 -5.48 -5.16 -3.69
N ILE A 204 -4.62 -5.68 -2.81
CA ILE A 204 -3.76 -4.89 -1.95
C ILE A 204 -2.32 -5.07 -2.42
N VAL A 205 -1.59 -3.96 -2.55
CA VAL A 205 -0.16 -3.91 -2.89
C VAL A 205 0.58 -3.01 -1.92
N GLY A 206 1.86 -3.24 -1.77
CA GLY A 206 2.74 -2.43 -0.92
C GLY A 206 3.72 -3.27 -0.12
N PRO A 207 4.82 -2.67 0.37
CA PRO A 207 5.81 -3.34 1.20
C PRO A 207 5.30 -3.46 2.65
N GLY A 208 4.72 -4.62 3.00
CA GLY A 208 4.34 -4.96 4.37
C GLY A 208 5.55 -5.47 5.17
N ASN A 209 5.60 -5.17 6.49
CA ASN A 209 6.62 -5.66 7.42
C ASN A 209 6.13 -6.93 8.11
#